data_f6b5193392503778d93a06f66b316f9d
#
_entry.id   f6b5193392503778d93a06f66b316f9d
#
_cell.length_a   1.000
_cell.length_b   1.000
_cell.length_c   1.000
_cell.angle_alpha   90.00
_cell.angle_beta   90.00
_cell.angle_gamma   90.00
#
_symmetry.space_group_name_H-M   'P 1'
#
loop_
_entity.id
_entity.type
_entity.pdbx_description
1 polymer ?
#
loop_
_entity_poly.entity_id
_entity_poly.type
_entity_poly.pdbx_seq_one_letter_code
_entity_poly.pdbx_strand_id
1 'polypeptide(L)'
;EVYSNTGGQASKATPIGAVAKFAAGGKVVPQKDLSLQAIAYGSVYVARIALGANPQQALQAFREAEAYPGPSLILAYSHCVEHGISMDEGLTQQKLAVKCGYWPLYRYNPSLHSTGRNPFMLDSLRPSIDMQEYAYRENRYTILRNRNPEEAKRLMSLAQQVVNQKWSVYEEMATRDVHAFTPDTRN
;
A
#
# COMPACT_ATOMS: atom_id res chain seq x y z
N GLU A 1 -0.20 -9.84 -6.40
CA GLU A 1 1.21 -9.65 -6.62
C GLU A 1 1.67 -10.29 -7.93
N VAL A 2 1.67 -11.63 -8.04
CA VAL A 2 1.92 -12.36 -9.29
C VAL A 2 0.68 -13.15 -9.69
N TYR A 3 0.62 -13.60 -10.95
CA TYR A 3 -0.41 -14.51 -11.43
C TYR A 3 -0.08 -15.94 -10.99
N SER A 4 -0.50 -16.35 -9.80
CA SER A 4 -0.17 -17.64 -9.21
C SER A 4 -0.80 -18.82 -9.96
N ASN A 5 -2.02 -18.67 -10.44
CA ASN A 5 -2.77 -19.71 -11.16
C ASN A 5 -2.16 -20.09 -12.53
N THR A 6 -1.33 -19.24 -13.11
CA THR A 6 -0.65 -19.46 -14.40
C THR A 6 0.87 -19.59 -14.27
N GLY A 7 1.38 -19.64 -13.06
CA GLY A 7 2.78 -19.97 -12.78
C GLY A 7 3.69 -18.82 -12.39
N GLY A 8 3.15 -17.71 -11.86
CA GLY A 8 3.94 -16.69 -11.20
C GLY A 8 4.47 -15.57 -12.10
N GLN A 9 3.74 -15.21 -13.17
CA GLN A 9 4.08 -14.07 -14.00
C GLN A 9 3.90 -12.74 -13.26
N ALA A 10 4.70 -11.75 -13.62
CA ALA A 10 4.53 -10.38 -13.12
C ALA A 10 3.15 -9.82 -13.49
N SER A 11 2.52 -9.14 -12.54
CA SER A 11 1.24 -8.46 -12.70
C SER A 11 1.38 -6.93 -12.51
N LYS A 12 0.28 -6.20 -12.66
CA LYS A 12 0.23 -4.76 -12.29
C LYS A 12 0.40 -4.52 -10.78
N ALA A 13 0.27 -5.55 -9.96
CA ALA A 13 0.48 -5.49 -8.52
C ALA A 13 1.86 -5.99 -8.06
N THR A 14 2.71 -6.46 -8.97
CA THR A 14 4.11 -6.80 -8.66
C THR A 14 4.90 -5.50 -8.42
N PRO A 15 5.66 -5.40 -7.32
CA PRO A 15 6.40 -4.18 -7.01
C PRO A 15 7.63 -3.97 -7.88
N ILE A 16 8.10 -2.72 -7.95
CA ILE A 16 9.36 -2.35 -8.64
C ILE A 16 10.53 -3.12 -8.01
N GLY A 17 11.43 -3.64 -8.86
CA GLY A 17 12.62 -4.38 -8.45
C GLY A 17 12.38 -5.86 -8.10
N ALA A 18 11.12 -6.28 -7.92
CA ALA A 18 10.82 -7.68 -7.68
C ALA A 18 10.97 -8.51 -8.97
N VAL A 19 11.67 -9.64 -8.85
CA VAL A 19 11.79 -10.65 -9.90
C VAL A 19 10.54 -11.53 -9.92
N ALA A 20 10.02 -11.80 -11.12
CA ALA A 20 8.93 -12.72 -11.37
C ALA A 20 9.10 -13.34 -12.75
N LYS A 21 8.28 -14.34 -13.13
CA LYS A 21 8.28 -14.83 -14.51
C LYS A 21 7.96 -13.69 -15.48
N PHE A 22 8.68 -13.65 -16.59
CA PHE A 22 8.70 -12.57 -17.60
C PHE A 22 9.15 -11.20 -17.08
N ALA A 23 9.74 -11.15 -15.88
CA ALA A 23 10.38 -9.97 -15.30
C ALA A 23 11.66 -10.38 -14.56
N ALA A 24 12.54 -11.15 -15.23
CA ALA A 24 13.80 -11.66 -14.66
C ALA A 24 14.80 -10.53 -14.33
N GLY A 25 14.73 -9.41 -15.02
CA GLY A 25 15.49 -8.19 -14.72
C GLY A 25 14.87 -7.27 -13.67
N GLY A 26 13.83 -7.74 -12.95
CA GLY A 26 13.05 -6.94 -12.04
C GLY A 26 11.96 -6.09 -12.75
N LYS A 27 10.84 -5.89 -12.08
CA LYS A 27 9.78 -5.05 -12.63
C LYS A 27 10.14 -3.58 -12.56
N VAL A 28 9.93 -2.84 -13.63
CA VAL A 28 10.29 -1.42 -13.75
C VAL A 28 9.09 -0.47 -13.56
N VAL A 29 7.86 -0.97 -13.64
CA VAL A 29 6.64 -0.16 -13.57
C VAL A 29 6.06 -0.20 -12.16
N PRO A 30 5.60 0.93 -11.61
CA PRO A 30 4.94 0.97 -10.30
C PRO A 30 3.71 0.09 -10.22
N GLN A 31 3.37 -0.31 -9.01
CA GLN A 31 2.11 -1.01 -8.74
C GLN A 31 0.93 -0.08 -8.98
N LYS A 32 -0.17 -0.65 -9.52
CA LYS A 32 -1.46 0.04 -9.50
C LYS A 32 -1.91 0.29 -8.06
N ASP A 33 -2.57 1.40 -7.82
CA ASP A 33 -3.16 1.70 -6.52
C ASP A 33 -4.67 1.44 -6.55
N LEU A 34 -5.07 0.24 -6.14
CA LEU A 34 -6.48 -0.17 -6.13
C LEU A 34 -7.29 0.64 -5.11
N SER A 35 -6.66 1.04 -4.01
CA SER A 35 -7.33 1.84 -2.99
C SER A 35 -7.73 3.22 -3.52
N LEU A 36 -6.79 3.92 -4.18
CA LEU A 36 -7.09 5.23 -4.77
C LEU A 36 -8.14 5.13 -5.88
N GLN A 37 -8.12 4.05 -6.66
CA GLN A 37 -9.18 3.80 -7.65
C GLN A 37 -10.55 3.65 -6.99
N ALA A 38 -10.64 2.92 -5.87
CA ALA A 38 -11.89 2.76 -5.14
C ALA A 38 -12.33 4.07 -4.44
N ILE A 39 -11.41 4.84 -3.88
CA ILE A 39 -11.68 6.16 -3.29
C ILE A 39 -12.27 7.12 -4.33
N ALA A 40 -11.80 7.05 -5.59
CA ALA A 40 -12.30 7.91 -6.66
C ALA A 40 -13.80 7.74 -6.97
N TYR A 41 -14.43 6.62 -6.59
CA TYR A 41 -15.89 6.46 -6.66
C TYR A 41 -16.64 7.38 -5.67
N GLY A 42 -15.99 7.82 -4.59
CA GLY A 42 -16.58 8.71 -3.58
C GLY A 42 -17.62 8.05 -2.65
N SER A 43 -18.09 6.86 -2.97
CA SER A 43 -19.14 6.14 -2.24
C SER A 43 -18.71 4.79 -1.66
N VAL A 44 -17.42 4.47 -1.72
CA VAL A 44 -16.85 3.21 -1.22
C VAL A 44 -16.05 3.50 0.05
N TYR A 45 -16.34 2.78 1.14
CA TYR A 45 -15.42 2.75 2.28
C TYR A 45 -14.14 2.02 1.88
N VAL A 46 -12.99 2.60 2.16
CA VAL A 46 -11.70 1.98 1.80
C VAL A 46 -10.76 1.97 3.00
N ALA A 47 -10.12 0.83 3.27
CA ALA A 47 -9.06 0.74 4.26
C ALA A 47 -7.85 -0.04 3.73
N ARG A 48 -6.65 0.40 4.12
CA ARG A 48 -5.42 -0.39 4.00
C ARG A 48 -4.96 -0.77 5.39
N ILE A 49 -4.76 -2.06 5.60
CA ILE A 49 -4.41 -2.63 6.90
C ILE A 49 -3.20 -3.56 6.80
N ALA A 50 -2.50 -3.73 7.92
CA ALA A 50 -1.48 -4.75 8.12
C ALA A 50 -1.55 -5.23 9.57
N LEU A 51 -2.11 -6.41 9.80
CA LEU A 51 -2.38 -6.94 11.13
C LEU A 51 -1.12 -7.02 12.00
N GLY A 52 0.01 -7.44 11.41
CA GLY A 52 1.30 -7.51 12.12
C GLY A 52 1.92 -6.16 12.44
N ALA A 53 1.48 -5.08 11.79
CA ALA A 53 1.97 -3.73 12.06
C ALA A 53 1.10 -2.98 13.07
N ASN A 54 -0.23 -3.02 12.90
CA ASN A 54 -1.19 -2.35 13.80
C ASN A 54 -2.51 -3.13 13.86
N PRO A 55 -2.67 -4.08 14.80
CA PRO A 55 -3.89 -4.88 14.94
C PRO A 55 -5.10 -4.03 15.38
N GLN A 56 -4.91 -2.95 16.13
CA GLN A 56 -5.99 -2.07 16.58
C GLN A 56 -6.57 -1.29 15.39
N GLN A 57 -5.72 -0.76 14.50
CA GLN A 57 -6.16 -0.10 13.28
C GLN A 57 -6.91 -1.08 12.37
N ALA A 58 -6.44 -2.31 12.26
CA ALA A 58 -7.12 -3.35 11.48
C ALA A 58 -8.52 -3.65 12.05
N LEU A 59 -8.66 -3.83 13.37
CA LEU A 59 -9.94 -4.05 14.02
C LEU A 59 -10.90 -2.87 13.82
N GLN A 60 -10.40 -1.65 13.94
CA GLN A 60 -11.20 -0.45 13.71
C GLN A 60 -11.67 -0.37 12.26
N ALA A 61 -10.81 -0.67 11.29
CA ALA A 61 -11.17 -0.68 9.87
C ALA A 61 -12.31 -1.68 9.57
N PHE A 62 -12.29 -2.86 10.17
CA PHE A 62 -13.38 -3.84 10.02
C PHE A 62 -14.69 -3.35 10.64
N ARG A 63 -14.66 -2.78 11.85
CA ARG A 63 -15.85 -2.23 12.50
C ARG A 63 -16.48 -1.08 11.71
N GLU A 64 -15.65 -0.19 11.17
CA GLU A 64 -16.14 0.92 10.34
C GLU A 64 -16.71 0.41 9.01
N ALA A 65 -16.06 -0.58 8.38
CA ALA A 65 -16.53 -1.19 7.15
C ALA A 65 -17.88 -1.92 7.33
N GLU A 66 -18.08 -2.60 8.46
CA GLU A 66 -19.35 -3.26 8.80
C GLU A 66 -20.48 -2.25 9.06
N ALA A 67 -20.16 -1.15 9.73
CA ALA A 67 -21.13 -0.10 10.03
C ALA A 67 -21.45 0.82 8.83
N TYR A 68 -20.64 0.82 7.78
CA TYR A 68 -20.84 1.66 6.61
C TYR A 68 -22.00 1.13 5.74
N PRO A 69 -23.00 1.97 5.38
CA PRO A 69 -24.20 1.52 4.68
C PRO A 69 -24.01 1.31 3.17
N GLY A 70 -22.78 1.31 2.68
CA GLY A 70 -22.40 1.15 1.27
C GLY A 70 -21.34 0.06 1.05
N PRO A 71 -20.81 -0.05 -0.16
CA PRO A 71 -19.74 -0.99 -0.45
C PRO A 71 -18.48 -0.65 0.32
N SER A 72 -17.79 -1.68 0.83
CA SER A 72 -16.55 -1.55 1.58
C SER A 72 -15.44 -2.39 0.97
N LEU A 73 -14.23 -1.81 0.86
CA LEU A 73 -13.04 -2.47 0.36
C LEU A 73 -11.92 -2.38 1.40
N ILE A 74 -11.51 -3.52 1.93
CA ILE A 74 -10.34 -3.61 2.82
C ILE A 74 -9.20 -4.30 2.08
N LEU A 75 -8.07 -3.61 1.94
CA LEU A 75 -6.84 -4.17 1.39
C LEU A 75 -5.90 -4.53 2.55
N ALA A 76 -5.75 -5.83 2.79
CA ALA A 76 -4.86 -6.34 3.81
C ALA A 76 -3.50 -6.71 3.22
N TYR A 77 -2.41 -6.23 3.85
CA TYR A 77 -1.07 -6.72 3.50
C TYR A 77 -0.92 -8.17 3.98
N SER A 78 -0.55 -9.04 3.06
CA SER A 78 -0.19 -10.43 3.36
C SER A 78 1.27 -10.67 2.98
N HIS A 79 2.09 -11.09 3.94
CA HIS A 79 3.38 -11.70 3.64
C HIS A 79 3.15 -13.07 2.99
N CYS A 80 4.09 -13.53 2.18
CA CYS A 80 3.93 -14.75 1.41
C CYS A 80 5.23 -15.53 1.30
N VAL A 81 5.16 -16.85 1.47
CA VAL A 81 6.31 -17.75 1.29
C VAL A 81 6.92 -17.64 -0.11
N GLU A 82 6.10 -17.42 -1.13
CA GLU A 82 6.55 -17.23 -2.52
C GLU A 82 7.38 -15.94 -2.74
N HIS A 83 7.33 -14.98 -1.80
CA HIS A 83 8.25 -13.85 -1.80
C HIS A 83 9.65 -14.24 -1.33
N GLY A 84 9.81 -15.46 -0.79
CA GLY A 84 11.05 -15.99 -0.27
C GLY A 84 11.46 -15.37 1.05
N ILE A 85 10.54 -15.32 1.99
CA ILE A 85 10.78 -14.93 3.39
C ILE A 85 10.74 -16.16 4.29
N SER A 86 11.37 -16.08 5.48
CA SER A 86 11.11 -17.00 6.58
C SER A 86 9.73 -16.68 7.18
N MET A 87 8.81 -17.65 7.26
CA MET A 87 7.41 -17.38 7.62
C MET A 87 7.21 -17.01 9.09
N ASP A 88 8.14 -17.38 9.97
CA ASP A 88 8.21 -16.93 11.36
C ASP A 88 8.47 -15.42 11.49
N GLU A 89 9.14 -14.81 10.49
CA GLU A 89 9.39 -13.37 10.38
C GLU A 89 8.23 -12.58 9.71
N GLY A 90 7.13 -13.24 9.37
CA GLY A 90 6.05 -12.64 8.59
C GLY A 90 5.45 -11.39 9.21
N LEU A 91 5.22 -11.37 10.52
CA LEU A 91 4.71 -10.18 11.22
C LEU A 91 5.75 -9.05 11.28
N THR A 92 7.03 -9.39 11.39
CA THR A 92 8.13 -8.41 11.29
C THR A 92 8.16 -7.79 9.91
N GLN A 93 8.00 -8.60 8.86
CA GLN A 93 7.95 -8.13 7.47
C GLN A 93 6.80 -7.15 7.24
N GLN A 94 5.62 -7.40 7.82
CA GLN A 94 4.49 -6.47 7.78
C GLN A 94 4.83 -5.13 8.44
N LYS A 95 5.50 -5.14 9.61
CA LYS A 95 5.95 -3.92 10.29
C LYS A 95 6.93 -3.11 9.44
N LEU A 96 7.89 -3.78 8.81
CA LEU A 96 8.87 -3.13 7.94
C LEU A 96 8.22 -2.53 6.70
N ALA A 97 7.25 -3.23 6.08
CA ALA A 97 6.48 -2.70 4.94
C ALA A 97 5.76 -1.38 5.29
N VAL A 98 5.22 -1.28 6.50
CA VAL A 98 4.58 -0.04 6.98
C VAL A 98 5.62 1.02 7.32
N LYS A 99 6.68 0.67 8.05
CA LYS A 99 7.73 1.60 8.49
C LYS A 99 8.50 2.24 7.33
N CYS A 100 8.71 1.53 6.22
CA CYS A 100 9.36 2.08 5.03
C CYS A 100 8.40 2.84 4.09
N GLY A 101 7.10 2.89 4.41
CA GLY A 101 6.08 3.55 3.59
C GLY A 101 5.65 2.77 2.34
N TYR A 102 6.15 1.55 2.15
CA TYR A 102 5.70 0.67 1.05
C TYR A 102 4.21 0.31 1.19
N TRP A 103 3.75 0.11 2.43
CA TRP A 103 2.36 -0.19 2.74
C TRP A 103 1.82 0.73 3.83
N PRO A 104 1.50 2.01 3.52
CA PRO A 104 0.90 2.92 4.50
C PRO A 104 -0.50 2.43 4.90
N LEU A 105 -0.82 2.59 6.18
CA LEU A 105 -2.14 2.29 6.73
C LEU A 105 -2.99 3.54 6.67
N TYR A 106 -4.23 3.43 6.20
CA TYR A 106 -5.19 4.52 6.16
C TYR A 106 -6.62 4.00 6.04
N ARG A 107 -7.57 4.87 6.30
CA ARG A 107 -9.01 4.65 6.12
C ARG A 107 -9.61 5.81 5.36
N TYR A 108 -10.59 5.52 4.52
CA TYR A 108 -11.42 6.49 3.85
C TYR A 108 -12.88 6.14 4.12
N ASN A 109 -13.57 7.03 4.83
CA ASN A 109 -14.99 6.86 5.17
C ASN A 109 -15.83 7.97 4.54
N PRO A 110 -16.56 7.69 3.45
CA PRO A 110 -17.38 8.70 2.76
C PRO A 110 -18.43 9.37 3.65
N SER A 111 -18.93 8.68 4.69
CA SER A 111 -19.94 9.23 5.60
C SER A 111 -19.45 10.48 6.35
N LEU A 112 -18.15 10.70 6.47
CA LEU A 112 -17.60 11.86 7.15
C LEU A 112 -17.81 13.16 6.37
N HIS A 113 -18.01 13.08 5.04
CA HIS A 113 -18.35 14.27 4.23
C HIS A 113 -19.59 15.00 4.75
N SER A 114 -20.64 14.27 5.11
CA SER A 114 -21.88 14.86 5.60
C SER A 114 -21.73 15.59 6.93
N THR A 115 -20.65 15.33 7.67
CA THR A 115 -20.32 15.98 8.94
C THR A 115 -19.28 17.09 8.79
N GLY A 116 -18.88 17.45 7.57
CA GLY A 116 -17.82 18.42 7.29
C GLY A 116 -16.42 17.95 7.71
N ARG A 117 -16.22 16.66 7.91
CA ARG A 117 -14.92 16.10 8.29
C ARG A 117 -14.22 15.50 7.08
N ASN A 118 -12.88 15.55 7.09
CA ASN A 118 -12.09 14.88 6.06
C ASN A 118 -12.35 13.36 6.11
N PRO A 119 -12.80 12.75 5.00
CA PRO A 119 -13.04 11.31 4.92
C PRO A 119 -11.75 10.47 4.94
N PHE A 120 -10.60 11.06 4.60
CA PHE A 120 -9.32 10.35 4.55
C PHE A 120 -8.54 10.53 5.86
N MET A 121 -8.20 9.41 6.47
CA MET A 121 -7.44 9.33 7.72
C MET A 121 -6.17 8.52 7.49
N LEU A 122 -5.01 9.18 7.53
CA LEU A 122 -3.70 8.52 7.44
C LEU A 122 -3.32 7.99 8.83
N ASP A 123 -3.38 6.67 9.00
CA ASP A 123 -3.12 5.98 10.28
C ASP A 123 -1.64 5.63 10.48
N SER A 124 -0.84 5.65 9.43
CA SER A 124 0.61 5.43 9.52
C SER A 124 1.35 6.70 9.95
N LEU A 125 2.42 6.52 10.70
CA LEU A 125 3.45 7.53 10.89
C LEU A 125 4.28 7.69 9.60
N ARG A 126 4.96 8.83 9.46
CA ARG A 126 5.89 9.07 8.36
C ARG A 126 6.95 7.97 8.30
N PRO A 127 7.34 7.51 7.09
CA PRO A 127 8.38 6.50 6.94
C PRO A 127 9.64 6.84 7.72
N SER A 128 10.18 5.86 8.44
CA SER A 128 11.34 6.01 9.33
C SER A 128 12.53 5.15 8.96
N ILE A 129 12.38 4.31 7.92
CA ILE A 129 13.43 3.45 7.36
C ILE A 129 13.36 3.48 5.85
N ASP A 130 14.45 3.14 5.18
CA ASP A 130 14.50 3.02 3.73
C ASP A 130 13.78 1.75 3.24
N MET A 131 13.26 1.80 2.00
CA MET A 131 12.59 0.66 1.39
C MET A 131 13.50 -0.58 1.28
N GLN A 132 14.81 -0.40 1.12
CA GLN A 132 15.76 -1.50 1.04
C GLN A 132 15.79 -2.37 2.31
N GLU A 133 15.51 -1.82 3.49
CA GLU A 133 15.47 -2.57 4.75
C GLU A 133 14.31 -3.57 4.79
N TYR A 134 13.20 -3.21 4.15
CA TYR A 134 12.09 -4.12 3.91
C TYR A 134 12.39 -5.10 2.77
N ALA A 135 12.77 -4.57 1.60
CA ALA A 135 12.81 -5.32 0.35
C ALA A 135 13.86 -6.45 0.35
N TYR A 136 15.06 -6.18 0.86
CA TYR A 136 16.14 -7.18 0.84
C TYR A 136 16.00 -8.31 1.88
N ARG A 137 14.90 -8.35 2.59
CA ARG A 137 14.50 -9.53 3.38
C ARG A 137 13.70 -10.54 2.55
N GLU A 138 13.34 -10.21 1.30
CA GLU A 138 12.59 -11.06 0.39
C GLU A 138 13.47 -11.49 -0.79
N ASN A 139 13.49 -12.81 -1.09
CA ASN A 139 14.31 -13.35 -2.17
C ASN A 139 13.97 -12.77 -3.53
N ARG A 140 12.73 -12.38 -3.76
CA ARG A 140 12.32 -11.74 -5.02
C ARG A 140 13.07 -10.44 -5.34
N TYR A 141 13.73 -9.82 -4.37
CA TYR A 141 14.61 -8.65 -4.57
C TYR A 141 16.08 -9.05 -4.52
N THR A 142 16.46 -9.97 -3.62
CA THR A 142 17.86 -10.37 -3.47
C THR A 142 18.38 -11.14 -4.68
N ILE A 143 17.51 -11.87 -5.40
CA ILE A 143 17.85 -12.54 -6.66
C ILE A 143 18.41 -11.53 -7.68
N LEU A 144 17.75 -10.39 -7.87
CA LEU A 144 18.23 -9.36 -8.77
C LEU A 144 19.54 -8.73 -8.26
N ARG A 145 19.60 -8.42 -6.96
CA ARG A 145 20.80 -7.85 -6.35
C ARG A 145 22.04 -8.74 -6.55
N ASN A 146 21.85 -10.06 -6.47
CA ASN A 146 22.96 -11.02 -6.66
C ASN A 146 23.33 -11.20 -8.14
N ARG A 147 22.38 -11.08 -9.06
CA ARG A 147 22.62 -11.27 -10.50
C ARG A 147 23.09 -10.01 -11.22
N ASN A 148 22.52 -8.86 -10.86
CA ASN A 148 22.81 -7.56 -11.47
C ASN A 148 22.71 -6.47 -10.40
N PRO A 149 23.76 -6.24 -9.60
CA PRO A 149 23.77 -5.28 -8.50
C PRO A 149 23.45 -3.85 -8.93
N GLU A 150 23.94 -3.42 -10.09
CA GLU A 150 23.72 -2.06 -10.61
C GLU A 150 22.24 -1.83 -10.95
N GLU A 151 21.63 -2.77 -11.64
CA GLU A 151 20.20 -2.69 -11.96
C GLU A 151 19.33 -2.79 -10.68
N ALA A 152 19.70 -3.65 -9.74
CA ALA A 152 19.03 -3.73 -8.44
C ALA A 152 19.06 -2.40 -7.69
N LYS A 153 20.22 -1.74 -7.66
CA LYS A 153 20.41 -0.42 -7.05
C LYS A 153 19.55 0.64 -7.74
N ARG A 154 19.55 0.67 -9.07
CA ARG A 154 18.75 1.59 -9.88
C ARG A 154 17.25 1.42 -9.61
N LEU A 155 16.75 0.18 -9.62
CA LEU A 155 15.33 -0.11 -9.38
C LEU A 155 14.94 0.13 -7.91
N MET A 156 15.81 -0.11 -6.95
CA MET A 156 15.55 0.21 -5.54
C MET A 156 15.45 1.72 -5.31
N SER A 157 16.30 2.52 -5.96
CA SER A 157 16.20 3.98 -5.93
C SER A 157 14.88 4.46 -6.54
N LEU A 158 14.46 3.90 -7.67
CA LEU A 158 13.17 4.20 -8.28
C LEU A 158 12.00 3.80 -7.36
N ALA A 159 12.07 2.64 -6.73
CA ALA A 159 11.06 2.18 -5.78
C ALA A 159 10.93 3.15 -4.58
N GLN A 160 12.06 3.62 -4.04
CA GLN A 160 12.07 4.60 -2.96
C GLN A 160 11.43 5.93 -3.38
N GLN A 161 11.74 6.42 -4.59
CA GLN A 161 11.13 7.65 -5.12
C GLN A 161 9.62 7.50 -5.24
N VAL A 162 9.11 6.37 -5.75
CA VAL A 162 7.67 6.10 -5.86
C VAL A 162 7.02 6.04 -4.48
N VAL A 163 7.67 5.44 -3.48
CA VAL A 163 7.18 5.43 -2.09
C VAL A 163 7.05 6.87 -1.56
N ASN A 164 8.08 7.69 -1.74
CA ASN A 164 8.08 9.08 -1.28
C ASN A 164 6.98 9.91 -1.96
N GLN A 165 6.81 9.77 -3.29
CA GLN A 165 5.75 10.44 -4.04
C GLN A 165 4.35 10.04 -3.56
N LYS A 166 4.12 8.75 -3.36
CA LYS A 166 2.83 8.26 -2.83
C LYS A 166 2.57 8.77 -1.42
N TRP A 167 3.60 8.81 -0.59
CA TRP A 167 3.48 9.33 0.77
C TRP A 167 3.01 10.78 0.76
N SER A 168 3.61 11.65 -0.08
CA SER A 168 3.19 13.04 -0.21
C SER A 168 1.72 13.17 -0.61
N VAL A 169 1.25 12.32 -1.54
CA VAL A 169 -0.17 12.31 -1.93
C VAL A 169 -1.08 11.96 -0.75
N TYR A 170 -0.71 10.97 0.06
CA TYR A 170 -1.52 10.59 1.22
C TYR A 170 -1.51 11.67 2.32
N GLU A 171 -0.38 12.35 2.54
CA GLU A 171 -0.30 13.50 3.45
C GLU A 171 -1.21 14.64 2.97
N GLU A 172 -1.17 14.99 1.69
CA GLU A 172 -2.06 15.99 1.10
C GLU A 172 -3.53 15.62 1.27
N MET A 173 -3.89 14.36 1.01
CA MET A 173 -5.26 13.87 1.21
C MET A 173 -5.70 13.97 2.68
N ALA A 174 -4.81 13.68 3.63
CA ALA A 174 -5.10 13.71 5.06
C ALA A 174 -5.25 15.13 5.62
N THR A 175 -4.59 16.10 4.99
CA THR A 175 -4.61 17.51 5.42
C THR A 175 -5.59 18.39 4.64
N ARG A 176 -6.31 17.81 3.66
CA ARG A 176 -7.22 18.54 2.79
C ARG A 176 -8.37 19.16 3.59
N ASP A 177 -8.58 20.44 3.40
CA ASP A 177 -9.75 21.13 3.95
C ASP A 177 -11.01 20.74 3.17
N VAL A 178 -12.01 20.20 3.88
CA VAL A 178 -13.27 19.70 3.29
C VAL A 178 -14.28 20.86 3.09
N HIS A 179 -14.12 21.96 3.85
CA HIS A 179 -15.03 23.12 3.72
C HIS A 179 -14.97 23.80 2.33
N ALA A 180 -13.89 23.56 1.56
CA ALA A 180 -13.75 24.06 0.19
C ALA A 180 -14.64 23.33 -0.85
N PHE A 181 -15.40 22.29 -0.47
CA PHE A 181 -16.10 21.41 -1.39
C PHE A 181 -17.60 21.20 -1.08
N THR A 182 -18.24 22.03 -0.25
CA THR A 182 -19.69 22.01 -0.15
C THR A 182 -20.27 22.65 -1.42
N PRO A 183 -20.95 21.91 -2.31
CA PRO A 183 -21.74 22.53 -3.37
C PRO A 183 -22.78 23.42 -2.68
N ASP A 184 -22.93 24.66 -3.13
CA ASP A 184 -24.02 25.52 -2.69
C ASP A 184 -25.35 24.84 -3.12
N THR A 185 -25.98 24.14 -2.20
CA THR A 185 -27.28 23.46 -2.43
C THR A 185 -28.45 24.43 -2.32
N ARG A 186 -28.23 25.73 -2.53
CA ARG A 186 -29.28 26.72 -2.65
C ARG A 186 -29.67 26.88 -4.13
N ASN A 187 -30.52 25.95 -4.60
CA ASN A 187 -31.52 26.15 -5.67
C ASN A 187 -32.71 25.25 -5.40
#